data_be4c48e3f330e97d72fe47b9d1fe354c
#
_entry.id   be4c48e3f330e97d72fe47b9d1fe354c
#
_cell.length_a   1.000
_cell.length_b   1.000
_cell.length_c   1.000
_cell.angle_alpha   90.00
_cell.angle_beta   90.00
_cell.angle_gamma   90.00
#
_symmetry.space_group_name_H-M   'P 1'
#
loop_
_entity.id
_entity.type
_entity.pdbx_description
1 polymer ?
#
loop_
_entity_poly.entity_id
_entity_poly.type
_entity_poly.pdbx_seq_one_letter_code
_entity_poly.pdbx_strand_id
1 'polypeptide(L)'
;KFKNKSIITLTIKQNIMSKEIKSVDYGLEKIFEGAQDFLPLLGTDYVEFYVGNAKQAAHFYKTAFGFQSHAYRGLETGSTDSVSYVLTQDKIKLMLTTPLNSKSPINDHIVKHGDGVKIIALWVEDARKAYQETTSRGAKSYMEPTVESDEHGEVVRAGIYTYGETVHMFVERKNYNGAFLPGFEKMESDYNPPAA
;
A
#
# COMPACT_ATOMS: atom_id res chain seq x y z
N LYS A 1 39.68 -38.25 -5.32
CA LYS A 1 40.23 -36.86 -5.41
C LYS A 1 39.15 -35.78 -5.80
N PHE A 2 37.85 -36.08 -5.75
CA PHE A 2 36.77 -35.13 -6.14
C PHE A 2 35.85 -34.65 -5.01
N LYS A 3 36.06 -35.10 -3.75
CA LYS A 3 35.21 -34.70 -2.62
C LYS A 3 35.61 -33.39 -1.92
N ASN A 4 36.81 -32.86 -2.15
CA ASN A 4 37.27 -31.66 -1.42
C ASN A 4 36.94 -30.32 -2.10
N LYS A 5 36.59 -30.29 -3.39
CA LYS A 5 36.24 -29.06 -4.07
C LYS A 5 34.83 -28.54 -3.74
N SER A 6 33.88 -29.43 -3.41
CA SER A 6 32.51 -29.06 -3.10
C SER A 6 32.36 -28.41 -1.71
N ILE A 7 33.14 -28.86 -0.73
CA ILE A 7 33.12 -28.35 0.65
C ILE A 7 33.71 -26.95 0.73
N ILE A 8 34.83 -26.71 0.01
CA ILE A 8 35.48 -25.40 0.00
C ILE A 8 34.60 -24.35 -0.68
N THR A 9 33.87 -24.69 -1.74
CA THR A 9 32.94 -23.78 -2.44
C THR A 9 31.72 -23.44 -1.59
N LEU A 10 31.18 -24.39 -0.79
CA LEU A 10 30.11 -24.13 0.15
C LEU A 10 30.55 -23.24 1.32
N THR A 11 31.73 -23.48 1.87
CA THR A 11 32.28 -22.69 2.99
C THR A 11 32.60 -21.25 2.56
N ILE A 12 33.08 -21.05 1.34
CA ILE A 12 33.32 -19.69 0.80
C ILE A 12 31.99 -18.96 0.55
N LYS A 13 30.95 -19.65 0.05
CA LYS A 13 29.62 -19.03 -0.10
C LYS A 13 28.98 -18.68 1.24
N GLN A 14 29.10 -19.50 2.27
CA GLN A 14 28.63 -19.20 3.61
C GLN A 14 29.40 -18.04 4.26
N ASN A 15 30.72 -17.95 4.08
CA ASN A 15 31.52 -16.83 4.59
C ASN A 15 31.30 -15.50 3.84
N ILE A 16 30.84 -15.55 2.58
CA ILE A 16 30.49 -14.32 1.85
C ILE A 16 29.07 -13.85 2.23
N MET A 17 28.14 -14.76 2.56
CA MET A 17 26.80 -14.41 3.05
C MET A 17 26.78 -13.99 4.52
N SER A 18 27.80 -14.33 5.32
CA SER A 18 27.95 -13.94 6.74
C SER A 18 28.83 -12.72 6.96
N LYS A 19 29.35 -12.07 5.93
CA LYS A 19 29.81 -10.70 6.06
C LYS A 19 28.57 -9.85 6.29
N GLU A 20 28.26 -9.63 7.56
CA GLU A 20 27.39 -8.60 8.05
C GLU A 20 27.55 -7.38 7.16
N ILE A 21 26.47 -7.00 6.46
CA ILE A 21 26.29 -5.62 6.03
C ILE A 21 26.31 -4.88 7.36
N LYS A 22 27.45 -4.36 7.77
CA LYS A 22 27.54 -3.43 8.87
C LYS A 22 26.56 -2.35 8.49
N SER A 23 25.44 -2.28 9.19
CA SER A 23 24.54 -1.15 9.11
C SER A 23 25.42 0.08 9.21
N VAL A 24 25.41 0.91 8.18
CA VAL A 24 26.14 2.17 8.25
C VAL A 24 25.44 2.93 9.36
N ASP A 25 26.10 2.99 10.52
CA ASP A 25 25.65 3.79 11.65
C ASP A 25 25.78 5.25 11.23
N TYR A 26 24.68 5.83 10.78
CA TYR A 26 24.61 7.25 10.44
C TYR A 26 24.61 8.15 11.68
N GLY A 27 24.83 7.60 12.88
CA GLY A 27 24.79 8.35 14.14
C GLY A 27 23.38 8.82 14.52
N LEU A 28 22.35 8.31 13.83
CA LEU A 28 20.95 8.68 14.06
C LEU A 28 20.46 8.22 15.44
N GLU A 29 20.99 7.11 15.97
CA GLU A 29 20.63 6.63 17.31
C GLU A 29 20.88 7.67 18.39
N LYS A 30 21.99 8.41 18.32
CA LYS A 30 22.31 9.48 19.27
C LYS A 30 21.40 10.70 19.13
N ILE A 31 20.88 10.97 17.92
CA ILE A 31 19.99 12.09 17.66
C ILE A 31 18.59 11.79 18.22
N PHE A 32 18.20 10.51 18.25
CA PHE A 32 16.87 10.07 18.70
C PHE A 32 16.88 9.40 20.08
N GLU A 33 18.02 9.40 20.79
CA GLU A 33 18.12 8.86 22.14
C GLU A 33 17.11 9.57 23.06
N GLY A 34 16.09 8.82 23.53
CA GLY A 34 14.96 9.35 24.31
C GLY A 34 13.81 9.96 23.51
N ALA A 35 13.85 9.98 22.18
CA ALA A 35 12.70 10.39 21.37
C ALA A 35 11.63 9.31 21.38
N GLN A 36 10.42 9.66 21.81
CA GLN A 36 9.27 8.77 21.71
C GLN A 36 8.70 8.82 20.30
N ASP A 37 8.56 7.65 19.63
CA ASP A 37 7.84 7.56 18.37
C ASP A 37 6.35 7.84 18.61
N PHE A 38 5.86 8.96 18.11
CA PHE A 38 4.45 9.35 18.22
C PHE A 38 3.57 8.74 17.12
N LEU A 39 4.19 8.19 16.07
CA LEU A 39 3.50 7.62 14.90
C LEU A 39 4.14 6.27 14.50
N PRO A 40 4.05 5.23 15.33
CA PRO A 40 4.62 3.93 14.99
C PRO A 40 3.89 3.35 13.77
N LEU A 41 4.66 3.11 12.69
CA LEU A 41 4.17 2.55 11.45
C LEU A 41 4.49 1.05 11.41
N LEU A 42 3.50 0.23 11.06
CA LEU A 42 3.69 -1.22 10.82
C LEU A 42 4.19 -1.49 9.40
N GLY A 43 4.00 -0.54 8.49
CA GLY A 43 4.45 -0.61 7.11
C GLY A 43 3.59 0.20 6.16
N THR A 44 3.87 0.08 4.86
CA THR A 44 2.97 0.57 3.81
C THR A 44 1.86 -0.44 3.59
N ASP A 45 0.60 -0.01 3.65
CA ASP A 45 -0.56 -0.87 3.42
C ASP A 45 -0.80 -1.04 1.91
N TYR A 46 -1.02 0.06 1.20
CA TYR A 46 -1.18 0.10 -0.25
C TYR A 46 -0.82 1.49 -0.81
N VAL A 47 -0.64 1.55 -2.13
CA VAL A 47 -0.55 2.81 -2.88
C VAL A 47 -1.72 2.89 -3.84
N GLU A 48 -2.51 3.96 -3.76
CA GLU A 48 -3.64 4.20 -4.66
C GLU A 48 -3.27 5.21 -5.74
N PHE A 49 -3.51 4.79 -6.97
CA PHE A 49 -3.42 5.64 -8.16
C PHE A 49 -4.83 6.03 -8.61
N TYR A 50 -5.04 7.30 -8.86
CA TYR A 50 -6.16 7.74 -9.67
C TYR A 50 -5.73 7.69 -11.13
N VAL A 51 -6.51 6.98 -11.95
CA VAL A 51 -6.20 6.71 -13.36
C VAL A 51 -7.43 6.88 -14.23
N GLY A 52 -7.23 7.32 -15.47
CA GLY A 52 -8.32 7.50 -16.42
C GLY A 52 -8.99 6.18 -16.83
N ASN A 53 -8.27 5.05 -16.78
CA ASN A 53 -8.81 3.72 -17.04
C ASN A 53 -8.14 2.66 -16.16
N ALA A 54 -8.76 2.30 -15.04
CA ALA A 54 -8.22 1.35 -14.09
C ALA A 54 -8.02 -0.06 -14.67
N LYS A 55 -8.88 -0.50 -15.59
CA LYS A 55 -8.74 -1.82 -16.24
C LYS A 55 -7.51 -1.90 -17.14
N GLN A 56 -7.25 -0.84 -17.93
CA GLN A 56 -6.05 -0.77 -18.77
C GLN A 56 -4.78 -0.65 -17.91
N ALA A 57 -4.80 0.19 -16.87
CA ALA A 57 -3.69 0.32 -15.95
C ALA A 57 -3.40 -1.01 -15.24
N ALA A 58 -4.43 -1.73 -14.76
CA ALA A 58 -4.28 -3.05 -14.17
C ALA A 58 -3.66 -4.06 -15.15
N HIS A 59 -4.09 -4.07 -16.40
CA HIS A 59 -3.49 -4.92 -17.43
C HIS A 59 -2.00 -4.59 -17.63
N PHE A 60 -1.65 -3.31 -17.71
CA PHE A 60 -0.26 -2.88 -17.85
C PHE A 60 0.62 -3.37 -16.69
N TYR A 61 0.23 -3.15 -15.44
CA TYR A 61 1.01 -3.59 -14.28
C TYR A 61 1.12 -5.11 -14.19
N LYS A 62 0.08 -5.85 -14.57
CA LYS A 62 0.12 -7.33 -14.63
C LYS A 62 1.10 -7.82 -15.69
N THR A 63 1.00 -7.30 -16.91
CA THR A 63 1.80 -7.81 -18.05
C THR A 63 3.25 -7.29 -18.07
N ALA A 64 3.48 -6.04 -17.65
CA ALA A 64 4.80 -5.44 -17.70
C ALA A 64 5.64 -5.72 -16.43
N PHE A 65 4.98 -5.84 -15.26
CA PHE A 65 5.68 -5.96 -13.96
C PHE A 65 5.35 -7.25 -13.20
N GLY A 66 4.46 -8.10 -13.71
CA GLY A 66 4.15 -9.38 -13.08
C GLY A 66 3.22 -9.29 -11.85
N PHE A 67 2.50 -8.19 -11.67
CA PHE A 67 1.48 -8.10 -10.63
C PHE A 67 0.34 -9.09 -10.88
N GLN A 68 -0.32 -9.50 -9.80
CA GLN A 68 -1.48 -10.38 -9.84
C GLN A 68 -2.73 -9.66 -9.35
N SER A 69 -3.89 -10.01 -9.91
CA SER A 69 -5.19 -9.54 -9.42
C SER A 69 -5.41 -10.04 -7.99
N HIS A 70 -5.91 -9.17 -7.12
CA HIS A 70 -6.16 -9.49 -5.70
C HIS A 70 -7.60 -9.23 -5.29
N ALA A 71 -8.10 -8.01 -5.55
CA ALA A 71 -9.44 -7.61 -5.19
C ALA A 71 -10.01 -6.60 -6.20
N TYR A 72 -11.32 -6.46 -6.20
CA TYR A 72 -12.06 -5.59 -7.10
C TYR A 72 -13.24 -4.93 -6.39
N ARG A 73 -13.52 -3.69 -6.76
CA ARG A 73 -14.73 -2.97 -6.39
C ARG A 73 -15.23 -2.19 -7.59
N GLY A 74 -16.51 -2.34 -7.94
CA GLY A 74 -17.13 -1.69 -9.08
C GLY A 74 -18.63 -1.88 -9.10
N LEU A 75 -19.24 -1.75 -10.26
CA LEU A 75 -20.71 -1.87 -10.42
C LEU A 75 -21.23 -3.22 -9.92
N GLU A 76 -20.49 -4.29 -10.16
CA GLU A 76 -20.85 -5.67 -9.77
C GLU A 76 -20.85 -5.85 -8.25
N THR A 77 -20.06 -5.05 -7.52
CA THR A 77 -20.01 -5.04 -6.05
C THR A 77 -20.80 -3.89 -5.42
N GLY A 78 -21.65 -3.21 -6.21
CA GLY A 78 -22.51 -2.13 -5.75
C GLY A 78 -21.87 -0.73 -5.71
N SER A 79 -20.63 -0.56 -6.17
CA SER A 79 -20.00 0.77 -6.27
C SER A 79 -20.41 1.47 -7.56
N THR A 80 -21.12 2.59 -7.46
CA THR A 80 -21.60 3.39 -8.60
C THR A 80 -20.73 4.60 -8.93
N ASP A 81 -19.81 4.97 -8.05
CA ASP A 81 -19.00 6.19 -8.18
C ASP A 81 -17.65 5.96 -8.83
N SER A 82 -17.07 4.79 -8.61
CA SER A 82 -15.74 4.43 -9.09
C SER A 82 -15.57 2.93 -9.26
N VAL A 83 -14.59 2.56 -10.08
CA VAL A 83 -14.08 1.19 -10.19
C VAL A 83 -12.64 1.15 -9.71
N SER A 84 -12.33 0.18 -8.87
CA SER A 84 -10.99 -0.03 -8.32
C SER A 84 -10.52 -1.47 -8.51
N TYR A 85 -9.31 -1.63 -9.05
CA TYR A 85 -8.59 -2.90 -9.13
C TYR A 85 -7.46 -2.89 -8.13
N VAL A 86 -7.37 -3.91 -7.30
CA VAL A 86 -6.24 -4.11 -6.38
C VAL A 86 -5.34 -5.20 -6.95
N LEU A 87 -4.07 -4.85 -7.10
CA LEU A 87 -3.03 -5.74 -7.59
C LEU A 87 -1.99 -5.97 -6.50
N THR A 88 -1.41 -7.17 -6.48
CA THR A 88 -0.36 -7.52 -5.52
C THR A 88 0.85 -8.11 -6.21
N GLN A 89 2.03 -7.83 -5.65
CA GLN A 89 3.27 -8.51 -5.95
C GLN A 89 4.07 -8.59 -4.65
N ASP A 90 4.20 -9.77 -4.09
CA ASP A 90 4.77 -10.01 -2.76
C ASP A 90 4.09 -9.11 -1.71
N LYS A 91 4.81 -8.16 -1.13
CA LYS A 91 4.30 -7.20 -0.13
C LYS A 91 3.70 -5.93 -0.71
N ILE A 92 3.86 -5.71 -2.01
CA ILE A 92 3.39 -4.50 -2.68
C ILE A 92 1.91 -4.67 -3.03
N LYS A 93 1.11 -3.68 -2.67
CA LYS A 93 -0.30 -3.58 -3.10
C LYS A 93 -0.52 -2.25 -3.82
N LEU A 94 -1.01 -2.33 -5.04
CA LEU A 94 -1.44 -1.18 -5.83
C LEU A 94 -2.95 -1.20 -5.95
N MET A 95 -3.60 -0.08 -5.66
CA MET A 95 -5.02 0.14 -5.94
C MET A 95 -5.12 1.13 -7.09
N LEU A 96 -5.80 0.74 -8.17
CA LEU A 96 -5.98 1.53 -9.38
C LEU A 96 -7.44 1.92 -9.48
N THR A 97 -7.75 3.20 -9.31
CA THR A 97 -9.12 3.70 -9.21
C THR A 97 -9.43 4.65 -10.36
N THR A 98 -10.55 4.38 -11.07
CA THR A 98 -11.12 5.25 -12.11
C THR A 98 -12.51 5.72 -11.70
N PRO A 99 -12.89 6.99 -11.92
CA PRO A 99 -14.24 7.47 -11.66
C PRO A 99 -15.22 6.95 -12.73
N LEU A 100 -16.45 6.67 -12.32
CA LEU A 100 -17.58 6.37 -13.22
C LEU A 100 -18.43 7.61 -13.54
N ASN A 101 -18.15 8.72 -12.87
CA ASN A 101 -18.90 9.96 -13.00
C ASN A 101 -17.94 11.13 -13.27
N SER A 102 -18.22 11.93 -14.29
CA SER A 102 -17.43 13.10 -14.66
C SER A 102 -17.42 14.22 -13.60
N LYS A 103 -18.37 14.21 -12.66
CA LYS A 103 -18.43 15.16 -11.53
C LYS A 103 -17.73 14.61 -10.26
N SER A 104 -17.09 13.46 -10.35
CA SER A 104 -16.34 12.89 -9.24
C SER A 104 -15.10 13.72 -8.91
N PRO A 105 -14.77 13.93 -7.63
CA PRO A 105 -13.49 14.52 -7.23
C PRO A 105 -12.27 13.75 -7.75
N ILE A 106 -12.42 12.44 -8.04
CA ILE A 106 -11.38 11.62 -8.67
C ILE A 106 -11.14 12.12 -10.10
N ASN A 107 -12.21 12.40 -10.84
CA ASN A 107 -12.10 12.94 -12.21
C ASN A 107 -11.41 14.33 -12.22
N ASP A 108 -11.81 15.21 -11.30
CA ASP A 108 -11.20 16.54 -11.18
C ASP A 108 -9.69 16.45 -10.91
N HIS A 109 -9.29 15.48 -10.06
CA HIS A 109 -7.89 15.22 -9.79
C HIS A 109 -7.14 14.73 -11.03
N ILE A 110 -7.70 13.79 -11.79
CA ILE A 110 -7.10 13.25 -13.01
C ILE A 110 -6.97 14.35 -14.09
N VAL A 111 -7.99 15.18 -14.26
CA VAL A 111 -7.95 16.30 -15.21
C VAL A 111 -6.84 17.29 -14.86
N LYS A 112 -6.61 17.53 -13.56
CA LYS A 112 -5.60 18.49 -13.09
C LYS A 112 -4.17 17.93 -13.12
N HIS A 113 -3.98 16.64 -12.78
CA HIS A 113 -2.67 16.04 -12.51
C HIS A 113 -2.29 14.91 -13.48
N GLY A 114 -3.24 14.42 -14.29
CA GLY A 114 -3.07 13.17 -15.03
C GLY A 114 -3.18 11.93 -14.12
N ASP A 115 -2.85 10.77 -14.68
CA ASP A 115 -2.77 9.52 -13.94
C ASP A 115 -1.59 9.56 -12.97
N GLY A 116 -1.82 9.22 -11.71
CA GLY A 116 -0.76 9.28 -10.71
C GLY A 116 -1.18 8.84 -9.31
N VAL A 117 -0.20 8.82 -8.41
CA VAL A 117 -0.41 8.47 -7.00
C VAL A 117 -1.23 9.56 -6.31
N LYS A 118 -2.36 9.14 -5.75
CA LYS A 118 -3.22 9.97 -4.89
C LYS A 118 -2.99 9.69 -3.42
N ILE A 119 -2.92 8.41 -3.04
CA ILE A 119 -2.86 7.99 -1.65
C ILE A 119 -1.68 7.05 -1.44
N ILE A 120 -0.90 7.31 -0.41
CA ILE A 120 0.03 6.36 0.18
C ILE A 120 -0.57 5.94 1.52
N ALA A 121 -1.06 4.70 1.60
CA ALA A 121 -1.68 4.18 2.80
C ALA A 121 -0.64 3.54 3.72
N LEU A 122 -0.68 3.94 4.98
CA LEU A 122 0.24 3.52 6.03
C LEU A 122 -0.52 2.63 7.02
N TRP A 123 0.00 1.43 7.24
CA TRP A 123 -0.58 0.52 8.20
C TRP A 123 -0.19 0.94 9.62
N VAL A 124 -1.20 1.10 10.48
CA VAL A 124 -1.04 1.54 11.87
C VAL A 124 -1.86 0.65 12.81
N GLU A 125 -1.49 0.61 14.09
CA GLU A 125 -2.28 -0.08 15.11
C GLU A 125 -3.54 0.68 15.51
N ASP A 126 -3.49 2.03 15.48
CA ASP A 126 -4.59 2.92 15.87
C ASP A 126 -4.63 4.13 14.92
N ALA A 127 -5.60 4.10 14.00
CA ALA A 127 -5.76 5.16 13.00
C ALA A 127 -6.28 6.47 13.61
N ARG A 128 -7.06 6.41 14.70
CA ARG A 128 -7.56 7.60 15.40
C ARG A 128 -6.42 8.33 16.10
N LYS A 129 -5.57 7.59 16.81
CA LYS A 129 -4.38 8.14 17.46
C LYS A 129 -3.41 8.72 16.45
N ALA A 130 -3.12 8.01 15.35
CA ALA A 130 -2.27 8.49 14.28
C ALA A 130 -2.75 9.80 13.69
N TYR A 131 -4.05 9.91 13.44
CA TYR A 131 -4.69 11.14 12.96
C TYR A 131 -4.59 12.28 13.98
N GLN A 132 -4.93 12.03 15.24
CA GLN A 132 -4.87 13.03 16.32
C GLN A 132 -3.44 13.56 16.50
N GLU A 133 -2.44 12.68 16.56
CA GLU A 133 -1.04 13.06 16.73
C GLU A 133 -0.53 13.92 15.57
N THR A 134 -0.86 13.54 14.33
CA THR A 134 -0.40 14.28 13.17
C THR A 134 -1.11 15.63 13.01
N THR A 135 -2.42 15.70 13.21
CA THR A 135 -3.18 16.95 13.10
C THR A 135 -2.86 17.94 14.23
N SER A 136 -2.64 17.47 15.46
CA SER A 136 -2.18 18.31 16.57
C SER A 136 -0.81 18.96 16.33
N ARG A 137 0.01 18.33 15.47
CA ARG A 137 1.32 18.84 15.01
C ARG A 137 1.24 19.69 13.75
N GLY A 138 0.03 20.01 13.28
CA GLY A 138 -0.20 20.91 12.15
C GLY A 138 -0.46 20.25 10.81
N ALA A 139 -0.60 18.92 10.73
CA ALA A 139 -1.02 18.28 9.49
C ALA A 139 -2.46 18.67 9.13
N LYS A 140 -2.70 18.98 7.86
CA LYS A 140 -4.03 19.32 7.36
C LYS A 140 -4.88 18.06 7.18
N SER A 141 -6.06 18.01 7.78
CA SER A 141 -7.01 16.91 7.62
C SER A 141 -7.45 16.75 6.16
N TYR A 142 -7.42 15.51 5.68
CA TYR A 142 -8.07 15.06 4.45
C TYR A 142 -9.37 14.33 4.77
N MET A 143 -9.33 13.40 5.72
CA MET A 143 -10.46 12.59 6.14
C MET A 143 -10.36 12.32 7.65
N GLU A 144 -11.39 12.67 8.40
CA GLU A 144 -11.48 12.31 9.81
C GLU A 144 -11.58 10.78 10.01
N PRO A 145 -11.24 10.26 11.20
CA PRO A 145 -11.34 8.83 11.46
C PRO A 145 -12.74 8.29 11.18
N THR A 146 -12.81 7.40 10.22
CA THR A 146 -14.06 6.79 9.72
C THR A 146 -13.95 5.27 9.84
N VAL A 147 -15.01 4.64 10.34
CA VAL A 147 -15.15 3.19 10.40
C VAL A 147 -15.89 2.73 9.16
N GLU A 148 -15.31 1.81 8.41
CA GLU A 148 -15.93 1.10 7.30
C GLU A 148 -16.06 -0.36 7.69
N SER A 149 -17.20 -0.99 7.41
CA SER A 149 -17.46 -2.38 7.82
C SER A 149 -18.25 -3.14 6.76
N ASP A 150 -18.06 -4.44 6.75
CA ASP A 150 -18.84 -5.44 6.03
C ASP A 150 -18.93 -6.73 6.85
N GLU A 151 -19.35 -7.84 6.24
CA GLU A 151 -19.46 -9.14 6.89
C GLU A 151 -18.12 -9.73 7.37
N HIS A 152 -16.99 -9.18 6.91
CA HIS A 152 -15.65 -9.62 7.27
C HIS A 152 -15.03 -8.81 8.42
N GLY A 153 -15.77 -7.82 8.95
CA GLY A 153 -15.33 -6.99 10.07
C GLY A 153 -15.26 -5.50 9.75
N GLU A 154 -14.36 -4.80 10.42
CA GLU A 154 -14.23 -3.36 10.31
C GLU A 154 -12.78 -2.91 10.05
N VAL A 155 -12.64 -1.84 9.28
CA VAL A 155 -11.39 -1.09 9.05
C VAL A 155 -11.61 0.34 9.52
N VAL A 156 -10.66 0.90 10.27
CA VAL A 156 -10.67 2.32 10.58
C VAL A 156 -9.67 3.02 9.68
N ARG A 157 -10.12 4.07 8.98
CA ARG A 157 -9.26 4.89 8.13
C ARG A 157 -9.33 6.36 8.53
N ALA A 158 -8.20 7.04 8.42
CA ALA A 158 -8.10 8.50 8.60
C ALA A 158 -7.00 9.02 7.68
N GLY A 159 -7.09 10.28 7.23
CA GLY A 159 -6.16 10.78 6.23
C GLY A 159 -5.73 12.22 6.46
N ILE A 160 -4.49 12.51 6.09
CA ILE A 160 -3.92 13.86 6.09
C ILE A 160 -3.36 14.21 4.72
N TYR A 161 -3.43 15.49 4.34
CA TYR A 161 -2.67 15.99 3.20
C TYR A 161 -1.18 16.01 3.52
N THR A 162 -0.36 15.71 2.51
CA THR A 162 1.10 15.78 2.61
C THR A 162 1.66 16.84 1.66
N TYR A 163 2.14 16.46 0.47
CA TYR A 163 2.58 17.45 -0.51
C TYR A 163 1.53 17.65 -1.59
N GLY A 164 1.22 18.92 -1.86
CA GLY A 164 0.19 19.26 -2.83
C GLY A 164 -1.15 18.64 -2.46
N GLU A 165 -1.67 17.78 -3.32
CA GLU A 165 -2.94 17.08 -3.11
C GLU A 165 -2.78 15.59 -2.82
N THR A 166 -1.53 15.10 -2.61
CA THR A 166 -1.26 13.72 -2.18
C THR A 166 -1.65 13.53 -0.72
N VAL A 167 -2.09 12.33 -0.38
CA VAL A 167 -2.65 11.98 0.93
C VAL A 167 -1.86 10.83 1.56
N HIS A 168 -1.57 10.94 2.86
CA HIS A 168 -1.25 9.77 3.67
C HIS A 168 -2.51 9.30 4.37
N MET A 169 -2.88 8.04 4.14
CA MET A 169 -4.02 7.38 4.76
C MET A 169 -3.53 6.43 5.84
N PHE A 170 -3.94 6.64 7.08
CA PHE A 170 -3.72 5.70 8.17
C PHE A 170 -4.78 4.60 8.12
N VAL A 171 -4.36 3.35 8.15
CA VAL A 171 -5.25 2.19 8.01
C VAL A 171 -5.05 1.23 9.18
N GLU A 172 -6.09 1.05 9.97
CA GLU A 172 -6.16 0.09 11.07
C GLU A 172 -7.04 -1.10 10.64
N ARG A 173 -6.44 -2.31 10.61
CA ARG A 173 -7.05 -3.53 10.06
C ARG A 173 -7.20 -4.67 11.07
N LYS A 174 -6.94 -4.41 12.36
CA LYS A 174 -6.88 -5.50 13.36
C LYS A 174 -8.16 -6.33 13.47
N ASN A 175 -9.30 -5.74 13.10
CA ASN A 175 -10.62 -6.35 13.18
C ASN A 175 -11.20 -6.70 11.82
N TYR A 176 -10.36 -6.87 10.78
CA TYR A 176 -10.82 -7.12 9.42
C TYR A 176 -10.13 -8.32 8.78
N ASN A 177 -10.94 -9.27 8.25
CA ASN A 177 -10.46 -10.50 7.62
C ASN A 177 -10.91 -10.62 6.14
N GLY A 178 -11.44 -9.55 5.55
CA GLY A 178 -11.84 -9.52 4.14
C GLY A 178 -10.65 -9.43 3.17
N ALA A 179 -10.97 -9.46 1.88
CA ALA A 179 -9.95 -9.51 0.83
C ALA A 179 -9.03 -8.29 0.83
N PHE A 180 -9.57 -7.07 1.02
CA PHE A 180 -8.75 -5.84 0.98
C PHE A 180 -9.31 -4.74 1.89
N LEU A 181 -10.41 -4.12 1.52
CA LEU A 181 -11.18 -3.13 2.30
C LEU A 181 -12.67 -3.50 2.22
N PRO A 182 -13.51 -3.02 3.12
CA PRO A 182 -14.95 -3.22 3.02
C PRO A 182 -15.51 -2.83 1.65
N GLY A 183 -16.38 -3.70 1.10
CA GLY A 183 -16.96 -3.54 -0.23
C GLY A 183 -16.05 -3.98 -1.40
N PHE A 184 -14.88 -4.54 -1.11
CA PHE A 184 -14.04 -5.20 -2.12
C PHE A 184 -14.25 -6.71 -2.10
N GLU A 185 -14.45 -7.28 -3.27
CA GLU A 185 -14.49 -8.73 -3.45
C GLU A 185 -13.15 -9.27 -3.90
N LYS A 186 -12.84 -10.49 -3.46
CA LYS A 186 -11.64 -11.21 -3.89
C LYS A 186 -11.71 -11.46 -5.38
N MET A 187 -10.62 -11.18 -6.07
CA MET A 187 -10.46 -11.48 -7.48
C MET A 187 -9.40 -12.55 -7.68
N GLU A 188 -9.74 -13.62 -8.39
CA GLU A 188 -8.73 -14.60 -8.77
C GLU A 188 -7.78 -14.01 -9.82
N SER A 189 -6.51 -14.39 -9.73
CA SER A 189 -5.54 -13.95 -10.73
C SER A 189 -5.78 -14.67 -12.04
N ASP A 190 -6.04 -13.90 -13.09
CA ASP A 190 -6.15 -14.34 -14.47
C ASP A 190 -4.82 -14.31 -15.23
N TYR A 191 -3.74 -13.97 -14.54
CA TYR A 191 -2.40 -13.85 -15.10
C TYR A 191 -1.37 -14.52 -14.19
N ASN A 192 -0.68 -15.51 -14.75
CA ASN A 192 0.47 -16.14 -14.11
C ASN A 192 1.73 -15.67 -14.83
N PRO A 193 2.53 -14.77 -14.26
CA PRO A 193 3.79 -14.37 -14.87
C PRO A 193 4.72 -15.59 -14.98
N PRO A 194 5.56 -15.67 -16.03
CA PRO A 194 6.59 -16.69 -16.08
C PRO A 194 7.47 -16.58 -14.83
N ALA A 195 7.83 -17.76 -14.27
CA ALA A 195 8.76 -17.79 -13.14
C ALA A 195 10.07 -17.11 -13.54
N ALA A 196 10.53 -16.16 -12.72
CA ALA A 196 11.78 -15.45 -12.92
C ALA A 196 12.99 -16.35 -12.63
#